data_7c6b9a66c4dc732426fd9cee0a8446aa
#
_entry.id   7c6b9a66c4dc732426fd9cee0a8446aa
#
_cell.length_a   1.000
_cell.length_b   1.000
_cell.length_c   1.000
_cell.angle_alpha   90.00
_cell.angle_beta   90.00
_cell.angle_gamma   90.00
#
_symmetry.space_group_name_H-M   'P 1'
#
loop_
_entity.id
_entity.type
_entity.pdbx_description
1 polymer ?
#
loop_
_entity_poly.entity_id
_entity_poly.type
_entity_poly.pdbx_seq_one_letter_code
_entity_poly.pdbx_strand_id
1 'polypeptide(L)'
;MTSTPPELWLVRHGATEWSESGRHTGRTDVPLLPSGEERARALAPRLDRHDFALVLTSPLQRARETARLAGYPDAQVDEHLLEWDYGTYEGLTTDEIRAGRPGWTIWNGDPPGGETAAAVEARVRAVIARCTSAAGDALLFAHGHVLRALTAVYLGLGVRAGAQFALETATVNVLGHEHEEPTLRRWNN
;
A
#
# COMPACT_ATOMS: atom_id res chain seq x y z
N MET A 1 -16.54 -3.13 -28.47
CA MET A 1 -15.11 -3.09 -28.11
C MET A 1 -15.05 -3.13 -26.60
N THR A 2 -14.64 -4.23 -26.01
CA THR A 2 -14.43 -4.34 -24.57
C THR A 2 -13.20 -3.49 -24.24
N SER A 3 -13.38 -2.36 -23.57
CA SER A 3 -12.26 -1.56 -23.07
C SER A 3 -11.45 -2.41 -22.08
N THR A 4 -10.13 -2.43 -22.22
CA THR A 4 -9.25 -3.08 -21.24
C THR A 4 -9.54 -2.46 -19.86
N PRO A 5 -9.75 -3.27 -18.81
CA PRO A 5 -9.96 -2.74 -17.48
C PRO A 5 -8.76 -1.89 -17.01
N PRO A 6 -8.99 -0.84 -16.18
CA PRO A 6 -7.92 0.00 -15.66
C PRO A 6 -6.85 -0.81 -14.91
N GLU A 7 -5.58 -0.42 -15.06
CA GLU A 7 -4.49 -0.90 -14.21
C GLU A 7 -4.47 -0.10 -12.88
N LEU A 8 -4.10 -0.77 -11.80
CA LEU A 8 -3.83 -0.15 -10.51
C LEU A 8 -2.32 -0.14 -10.27
N TRP A 9 -1.74 1.05 -10.24
CA TRP A 9 -0.34 1.27 -9.95
C TRP A 9 -0.18 1.60 -8.48
N LEU A 10 0.61 0.81 -7.77
CA LEU A 10 0.77 0.89 -6.33
C LEU A 10 2.18 1.32 -5.97
N VAL A 11 2.30 2.32 -5.11
CA VAL A 11 3.57 2.84 -4.60
C VAL A 11 3.55 2.81 -3.08
N ARG A 12 4.43 2.02 -2.46
CA ARG A 12 4.68 2.11 -1.03
C ARG A 12 5.51 3.36 -0.74
N HIS A 13 5.18 4.09 0.33
CA HIS A 13 5.94 5.26 0.77
C HIS A 13 7.45 4.98 0.87
N GLY A 14 8.27 6.03 0.78
CA GLY A 14 9.72 5.96 0.96
C GLY A 14 10.13 5.50 2.35
N ALA A 15 11.41 5.22 2.54
CA ALA A 15 11.94 4.75 3.83
C ALA A 15 11.67 5.75 4.96
N THR A 16 11.33 5.22 6.14
CA THR A 16 11.19 5.92 7.42
C THR A 16 12.01 5.19 8.47
N GLU A 17 12.33 5.84 9.60
CA GLU A 17 13.06 5.21 10.70
C GLU A 17 12.41 3.87 11.14
N TRP A 18 11.08 3.86 11.25
CA TRP A 18 10.37 2.66 11.67
C TRP A 18 10.29 1.59 10.58
N SER A 19 10.26 1.97 9.29
CA SER A 19 10.32 0.96 8.22
C SER A 19 11.68 0.27 8.13
N GLU A 20 12.78 0.98 8.45
CA GLU A 20 14.14 0.39 8.48
C GLU A 20 14.37 -0.46 9.73
N SER A 21 13.84 -0.03 10.88
CA SER A 21 13.95 -0.80 12.13
C SER A 21 12.93 -1.96 12.25
N GLY A 22 12.03 -2.14 11.27
CA GLY A 22 11.03 -3.20 11.26
C GLY A 22 9.88 -3.00 12.26
N ARG A 23 9.68 -1.77 12.75
CA ARG A 23 8.58 -1.42 13.66
C ARG A 23 7.27 -1.27 12.88
N HIS A 24 6.20 -1.80 13.45
CA HIS A 24 4.86 -1.62 12.90
C HIS A 24 4.44 -0.15 12.99
N THR A 25 4.21 0.47 11.83
CA THR A 25 3.88 1.89 11.71
C THR A 25 2.47 2.02 11.12
N GLY A 26 1.47 2.04 11.97
CA GLY A 26 0.07 2.20 11.57
C GLY A 26 -0.33 3.67 11.52
N ARG A 27 -0.87 4.17 12.62
CA ARG A 27 -1.41 5.53 12.73
C ARG A 27 -0.37 6.58 13.09
N THR A 28 0.76 6.19 13.68
CA THR A 28 1.86 7.11 13.99
C THR A 28 2.41 7.73 12.71
N ASP A 29 2.46 9.07 12.68
CA ASP A 29 2.82 9.80 11.47
C ASP A 29 4.34 10.10 11.41
N VAL A 30 5.13 9.07 11.15
CA VAL A 30 6.59 9.12 11.04
C VAL A 30 6.99 9.71 9.69
N PRO A 31 7.92 10.71 9.64
CA PRO A 31 8.39 11.32 8.40
C PRO A 31 9.29 10.39 7.58
N LEU A 32 9.50 10.74 6.32
CA LEU A 32 10.51 10.10 5.47
C LEU A 32 11.91 10.40 5.99
N LEU A 33 12.82 9.43 5.83
CA LEU A 33 14.26 9.66 5.91
C LEU A 33 14.77 10.36 4.64
N PRO A 34 15.93 11.04 4.67
CA PRO A 34 16.54 11.61 3.46
C PRO A 34 16.70 10.57 2.33
N SER A 35 17.09 9.35 2.65
CA SER A 35 17.13 8.22 1.71
C SER A 35 15.77 7.87 1.11
N GLY A 36 14.72 7.95 1.93
CA GLY A 36 13.33 7.74 1.51
C GLY A 36 12.84 8.82 0.56
N GLU A 37 13.19 10.09 0.81
CA GLU A 37 12.88 11.21 -0.08
C GLU A 37 13.61 11.09 -1.43
N GLU A 38 14.90 10.74 -1.41
CA GLU A 38 15.68 10.54 -2.63
C GLU A 38 15.05 9.44 -3.51
N ARG A 39 14.72 8.31 -2.92
CA ARG A 39 14.04 7.21 -3.64
C ARG A 39 12.65 7.62 -4.13
N ALA A 40 11.91 8.44 -3.38
CA ALA A 40 10.62 8.97 -3.82
C ALA A 40 10.76 9.88 -5.05
N ARG A 41 11.77 10.77 -5.09
CA ARG A 41 12.07 11.60 -6.28
C ARG A 41 12.44 10.74 -7.50
N ALA A 42 13.14 9.64 -7.30
CA ALA A 42 13.52 8.72 -8.37
C ALA A 42 12.34 7.99 -9.01
N LEU A 43 11.15 8.02 -8.42
CA LEU A 43 9.92 7.49 -9.02
C LEU A 43 9.39 8.40 -10.15
N ALA A 44 9.58 9.71 -10.09
CA ALA A 44 8.98 10.67 -11.01
C ALA A 44 9.21 10.31 -12.50
N PRO A 45 10.44 10.07 -13.00
CA PRO A 45 10.65 9.75 -14.42
C PRO A 45 10.06 8.42 -14.87
N ARG A 46 9.66 7.57 -13.91
CA ARG A 46 9.04 6.25 -14.17
C ARG A 46 7.52 6.35 -14.25
N LEU A 47 6.94 7.30 -13.53
CA LEU A 47 5.50 7.54 -13.47
C LEU A 47 5.05 8.59 -14.47
N ASP A 48 5.89 9.58 -14.79
CA ASP A 48 5.62 10.72 -15.68
C ASP A 48 5.27 10.32 -17.13
N ARG A 49 5.57 9.09 -17.51
CA ARG A 49 5.26 8.53 -18.84
C ARG A 49 3.87 7.92 -18.98
N HIS A 50 3.07 8.03 -17.91
CA HIS A 50 1.77 7.38 -17.82
C HIS A 50 0.70 8.39 -17.41
N ASP A 51 -0.41 8.40 -18.13
CA ASP A 51 -1.56 9.24 -17.82
C ASP A 51 -2.49 8.50 -16.86
N PHE A 52 -2.55 8.94 -15.60
CA PHE A 52 -3.44 8.37 -14.62
C PHE A 52 -4.75 9.18 -14.55
N ALA A 53 -5.88 8.49 -14.73
CA ALA A 53 -7.21 9.09 -14.58
C ALA A 53 -7.56 9.37 -13.11
N LEU A 54 -6.90 8.67 -12.17
CA LEU A 54 -7.12 8.81 -10.74
C LEU A 54 -5.79 8.67 -9.98
N VAL A 55 -5.47 9.64 -9.13
CA VAL A 55 -4.30 9.57 -8.25
C VAL A 55 -4.74 9.72 -6.80
N LEU A 56 -4.48 8.71 -5.98
CA LEU A 56 -4.88 8.63 -4.58
C LEU A 56 -3.67 8.55 -3.66
N THR A 57 -3.79 9.09 -2.46
CA THR A 57 -2.78 8.96 -1.40
C THR A 57 -3.42 8.71 -0.04
N SER A 58 -2.75 7.93 0.80
CA SER A 58 -3.06 7.87 2.23
C SER A 58 -2.93 9.28 2.86
N PRO A 59 -3.72 9.62 3.90
CA PRO A 59 -3.60 10.90 4.61
C PRO A 59 -2.28 11.07 5.35
N LEU A 60 -1.54 9.99 5.66
CA LEU A 60 -0.31 10.06 6.45
C LEU A 60 0.84 10.72 5.66
N GLN A 61 1.61 11.59 6.36
CA GLN A 61 2.61 12.45 5.73
C GLN A 61 3.62 11.67 4.88
N ARG A 62 4.08 10.50 5.31
CA ARG A 62 5.04 9.67 4.55
C ARG A 62 4.54 9.26 3.16
N ALA A 63 3.23 8.99 3.02
CA ALA A 63 2.62 8.65 1.73
C ALA A 63 2.40 9.92 0.88
N ARG A 64 1.85 10.98 1.48
CA ARG A 64 1.64 12.27 0.81
C ARG A 64 2.95 12.87 0.32
N GLU A 65 4.00 12.84 1.14
CA GLU A 65 5.30 13.36 0.77
C GLU A 65 5.95 12.53 -0.33
N THR A 66 5.78 11.20 -0.31
CA THR A 66 6.20 10.32 -1.41
C THR A 66 5.47 10.70 -2.71
N ALA A 67 4.16 10.90 -2.67
CA ALA A 67 3.37 11.33 -3.83
C ALA A 67 3.86 12.68 -4.37
N ARG A 68 4.04 13.67 -3.50
CA ARG A 68 4.55 15.01 -3.88
C ARG A 68 5.92 14.95 -4.55
N LEU A 69 6.86 14.21 -3.97
CA LEU A 69 8.21 14.05 -4.50
C LEU A 69 8.24 13.25 -5.80
N ALA A 70 7.31 12.34 -5.99
CA ALA A 70 7.12 11.59 -7.23
C ALA A 70 6.40 12.38 -8.34
N GLY A 71 6.06 13.67 -8.12
CA GLY A 71 5.44 14.54 -9.12
C GLY A 71 3.92 14.67 -9.01
N TYR A 72 3.29 14.17 -7.94
CA TYR A 72 1.83 14.18 -7.73
C TYR A 72 1.43 14.96 -6.46
N PRO A 73 1.67 16.29 -6.39
CA PRO A 73 1.34 17.10 -5.20
C PRO A 73 -0.16 17.19 -4.93
N ASP A 74 -0.99 17.04 -5.97
CA ASP A 74 -2.45 17.15 -5.91
C ASP A 74 -3.16 15.80 -5.78
N ALA A 75 -2.43 14.72 -5.40
CA ALA A 75 -3.02 13.42 -5.17
C ALA A 75 -4.19 13.50 -4.15
N GLN A 76 -5.34 12.93 -4.51
CA GLN A 76 -6.53 12.96 -3.67
C GLN A 76 -6.34 12.08 -2.43
N VAL A 77 -6.62 12.62 -1.25
CA VAL A 77 -6.55 11.86 0.00
C VAL A 77 -7.71 10.86 0.08
N ASP A 78 -7.39 9.61 0.43
CA ASP A 78 -8.36 8.56 0.67
C ASP A 78 -8.04 7.83 1.99
N GLU A 79 -8.93 7.95 2.98
CA GLU A 79 -8.79 7.35 4.31
C GLU A 79 -8.71 5.81 4.26
N HIS A 80 -9.28 5.18 3.23
CA HIS A 80 -9.19 3.73 3.04
C HIS A 80 -7.78 3.26 2.68
N LEU A 81 -6.85 4.17 2.33
CA LEU A 81 -5.43 3.89 2.08
C LEU A 81 -4.55 3.99 3.34
N LEU A 82 -5.11 4.30 4.52
CA LEU A 82 -4.38 4.24 5.78
C LEU A 82 -3.74 2.85 5.96
N GLU A 83 -2.59 2.82 6.64
CA GLU A 83 -1.97 1.53 6.98
C GLU A 83 -2.88 0.75 7.95
N TRP A 84 -2.65 -0.52 8.08
CA TRP A 84 -3.31 -1.37 9.07
C TRP A 84 -3.12 -0.76 10.46
N ASP A 85 -4.20 -0.63 11.21
CA ASP A 85 -4.12 -0.16 12.60
C ASP A 85 -3.61 -1.31 13.47
N TYR A 86 -2.43 -1.12 14.05
CA TYR A 86 -1.80 -2.17 14.86
C TYR A 86 -2.21 -2.12 16.34
N GLY A 87 -3.06 -1.17 16.75
CA GLY A 87 -3.51 -1.05 18.13
C GLY A 87 -2.34 -1.00 19.11
N THR A 88 -2.33 -1.91 20.09
CA THR A 88 -1.26 -1.97 21.10
C THR A 88 0.09 -2.47 20.57
N TYR A 89 0.16 -2.94 19.32
CA TYR A 89 1.41 -3.36 18.68
C TYR A 89 2.08 -2.24 17.87
N GLU A 90 1.49 -1.05 17.85
CA GLU A 90 2.08 0.14 17.24
C GLU A 90 3.48 0.41 17.81
N GLY A 91 4.48 0.59 16.93
CA GLY A 91 5.86 0.85 17.31
C GLY A 91 6.66 -0.38 17.76
N LEU A 92 6.06 -1.57 17.85
CA LEU A 92 6.76 -2.81 18.15
C LEU A 92 7.25 -3.49 16.87
N THR A 93 8.36 -4.20 16.98
CA THR A 93 8.82 -5.14 15.94
C THR A 93 8.07 -6.47 16.02
N THR A 94 8.11 -7.26 14.95
CA THR A 94 7.53 -8.62 14.97
C THR A 94 8.14 -9.50 16.06
N ASP A 95 9.45 -9.37 16.33
CA ASP A 95 10.14 -10.18 17.33
C ASP A 95 9.72 -9.80 18.76
N GLU A 96 9.57 -8.50 19.04
CA GLU A 96 9.03 -8.01 20.32
C GLU A 96 7.61 -8.54 20.57
N ILE A 97 6.75 -8.53 19.55
CA ILE A 97 5.38 -9.08 19.66
C ILE A 97 5.42 -10.60 19.90
N ARG A 98 6.27 -11.31 19.18
CA ARG A 98 6.42 -12.78 19.28
C ARG A 98 6.96 -13.26 20.63
N ALA A 99 7.64 -12.42 21.37
CA ALA A 99 8.04 -12.72 22.74
C ALA A 99 6.83 -13.00 23.65
N GLY A 100 5.72 -12.31 23.43
CA GLY A 100 4.46 -12.54 24.15
C GLY A 100 3.42 -13.37 23.39
N ARG A 101 3.54 -13.50 22.08
CA ARG A 101 2.60 -14.21 21.18
C ARG A 101 3.36 -15.00 20.10
N PRO A 102 3.91 -16.16 20.41
CA PRO A 102 4.71 -16.96 19.48
C PRO A 102 4.01 -17.22 18.15
N GLY A 103 4.74 -17.06 17.04
CA GLY A 103 4.24 -17.30 15.69
C GLY A 103 3.30 -16.22 15.14
N TRP A 104 3.04 -15.14 15.88
CA TRP A 104 2.18 -14.07 15.41
C TRP A 104 2.73 -13.38 14.16
N THR A 105 1.82 -13.07 13.26
CA THR A 105 1.98 -12.11 12.16
C THR A 105 0.67 -11.35 12.01
N ILE A 106 0.70 -10.18 11.38
CA ILE A 106 -0.52 -9.42 11.06
C ILE A 106 -1.50 -10.23 10.19
N TRP A 107 -1.01 -11.21 9.46
CA TRP A 107 -1.80 -12.04 8.56
C TRP A 107 -2.53 -13.20 9.24
N ASN A 108 -2.09 -13.65 10.40
CA ASN A 108 -2.68 -14.78 11.12
C ASN A 108 -3.37 -14.41 12.44
N GLY A 109 -3.22 -13.16 12.90
CA GLY A 109 -3.81 -12.74 14.16
C GLY A 109 -4.00 -11.24 14.27
N ASP A 110 -5.24 -10.81 14.41
CA ASP A 110 -5.58 -9.40 14.53
C ASP A 110 -4.89 -8.77 15.77
N PRO A 111 -4.37 -7.54 15.65
CA PRO A 111 -3.70 -6.85 16.75
C PRO A 111 -4.71 -6.38 17.80
N PRO A 112 -4.40 -6.50 19.11
CA PRO A 112 -5.32 -6.05 20.16
C PRO A 112 -5.59 -4.54 20.08
N GLY A 113 -6.85 -4.15 20.04
CA GLY A 113 -7.27 -2.74 19.91
C GLY A 113 -7.04 -2.12 18.53
N GLY A 114 -6.58 -2.90 17.55
CA GLY A 114 -6.37 -2.48 16.18
C GLY A 114 -7.45 -2.98 15.20
N GLU A 115 -7.17 -2.87 13.90
CA GLU A 115 -8.09 -3.34 12.84
C GLU A 115 -8.05 -4.87 12.70
N THR A 116 -9.22 -5.45 12.46
CA THR A 116 -9.32 -6.85 12.04
C THR A 116 -8.99 -7.01 10.55
N ALA A 117 -8.57 -8.20 10.16
CA ALA A 117 -8.35 -8.54 8.75
C ALA A 117 -9.61 -8.28 7.90
N ALA A 118 -10.80 -8.54 8.44
CA ALA A 118 -12.07 -8.29 7.74
C ALA A 118 -12.34 -6.79 7.54
N ALA A 119 -12.01 -5.94 8.50
CA ALA A 119 -12.16 -4.49 8.36
C ALA A 119 -11.22 -3.94 7.27
N VAL A 120 -9.95 -4.40 7.26
CA VAL A 120 -8.99 -4.03 6.20
C VAL A 120 -9.47 -4.53 4.84
N GLU A 121 -9.97 -5.76 4.73
CA GLU A 121 -10.52 -6.28 3.48
C GLU A 121 -11.67 -5.42 2.96
N ALA A 122 -12.59 -5.00 3.83
CA ALA A 122 -13.72 -4.17 3.44
C ALA A 122 -13.28 -2.83 2.84
N ARG A 123 -12.32 -2.13 3.48
CA ARG A 123 -11.84 -0.83 2.98
C ARG A 123 -10.98 -0.94 1.71
N VAL A 124 -10.15 -1.98 1.57
CA VAL A 124 -9.39 -2.16 0.33
C VAL A 124 -10.30 -2.55 -0.85
N ARG A 125 -11.40 -3.28 -0.62
CA ARG A 125 -12.42 -3.52 -1.66
C ARG A 125 -13.07 -2.23 -2.13
N ALA A 126 -13.32 -1.27 -1.24
CA ALA A 126 -13.85 0.05 -1.61
C ALA A 126 -12.84 0.82 -2.49
N VAL A 127 -11.54 0.79 -2.15
CA VAL A 127 -10.48 1.37 -2.99
C VAL A 127 -10.42 0.71 -4.37
N ILE A 128 -10.41 -0.63 -4.43
CA ILE A 128 -10.40 -1.36 -5.70
C ILE A 128 -11.61 -0.96 -6.56
N ALA A 129 -12.82 -0.95 -5.99
CA ALA A 129 -14.04 -0.57 -6.71
C ALA A 129 -13.96 0.87 -7.24
N ARG A 130 -13.43 1.81 -6.45
CA ARG A 130 -13.20 3.19 -6.88
C ARG A 130 -12.24 3.28 -8.05
N CYS A 131 -11.11 2.56 -8.00
CA CYS A 131 -10.09 2.55 -9.04
C CYS A 131 -10.59 1.90 -10.33
N THR A 132 -11.27 0.76 -10.23
CA THR A 132 -11.80 0.04 -11.40
C THR A 132 -12.98 0.76 -12.07
N SER A 133 -13.62 1.70 -11.37
CA SER A 133 -14.68 2.57 -11.93
C SER A 133 -14.13 3.85 -12.57
N ALA A 134 -12.82 4.10 -12.48
CA ALA A 134 -12.20 5.27 -13.11
C ALA A 134 -12.18 5.13 -14.65
N ALA A 135 -12.08 6.27 -15.34
CA ALA A 135 -12.05 6.30 -16.81
C ALA A 135 -10.71 5.82 -17.43
N GLY A 136 -9.76 5.44 -16.60
CA GLY A 136 -8.42 4.97 -16.97
C GLY A 136 -7.65 4.53 -15.73
N ASP A 137 -6.34 4.32 -15.86
CA ASP A 137 -5.49 3.79 -14.83
C ASP A 137 -5.45 4.63 -13.55
N ALA A 138 -5.26 3.97 -12.42
CA ALA A 138 -5.18 4.60 -11.11
C ALA A 138 -3.80 4.44 -10.47
N LEU A 139 -3.29 5.51 -9.83
CA LEU A 139 -2.04 5.51 -9.07
C LEU A 139 -2.33 5.72 -7.59
N LEU A 140 -1.79 4.84 -6.73
CA LEU A 140 -2.04 4.83 -5.30
C LEU A 140 -0.73 4.93 -4.52
N PHE A 141 -0.62 5.91 -3.61
CA PHE A 141 0.48 6.04 -2.67
C PHE A 141 0.01 5.65 -1.27
N ALA A 142 0.56 4.56 -0.72
CA ALA A 142 0.12 4.03 0.57
C ALA A 142 1.25 3.26 1.30
N HIS A 143 0.90 2.21 2.02
CA HIS A 143 1.78 1.56 2.99
C HIS A 143 1.95 0.07 2.73
N GLY A 144 2.86 -0.56 3.50
CA GLY A 144 3.28 -1.93 3.30
C GLY A 144 2.15 -2.94 3.37
N HIS A 145 1.48 -3.04 4.53
CA HIS A 145 0.48 -4.10 4.72
C HIS A 145 -0.84 -3.82 4.00
N VAL A 146 -1.29 -2.56 3.93
CA VAL A 146 -2.52 -2.25 3.19
C VAL A 146 -2.40 -2.53 1.69
N LEU A 147 -1.25 -2.21 1.05
CA LEU A 147 -1.05 -2.50 -0.38
C LEU A 147 -0.90 -3.98 -0.66
N ARG A 148 -0.26 -4.74 0.24
CA ARG A 148 -0.17 -6.21 0.15
C ARG A 148 -1.55 -6.85 0.31
N ALA A 149 -2.37 -6.36 1.25
CA ALA A 149 -3.75 -6.77 1.43
C ALA A 149 -4.60 -6.45 0.19
N LEU A 150 -4.47 -5.24 -0.36
CA LEU A 150 -5.14 -4.82 -1.59
C LEU A 150 -4.78 -5.74 -2.76
N THR A 151 -3.49 -6.04 -2.93
CA THR A 151 -3.01 -6.96 -3.97
C THR A 151 -3.65 -8.34 -3.84
N ALA A 152 -3.64 -8.92 -2.64
CA ALA A 152 -4.23 -10.24 -2.39
C ALA A 152 -5.75 -10.26 -2.66
N VAL A 153 -6.46 -9.21 -2.24
CA VAL A 153 -7.91 -9.08 -2.47
C VAL A 153 -8.22 -8.87 -3.96
N TYR A 154 -7.44 -8.05 -4.67
CA TYR A 154 -7.57 -7.83 -6.11
C TYR A 154 -7.43 -9.14 -6.91
N LEU A 155 -6.47 -9.98 -6.51
CA LEU A 155 -6.22 -11.30 -7.12
C LEU A 155 -7.22 -12.39 -6.66
N GLY A 156 -8.24 -12.06 -5.86
CA GLY A 156 -9.22 -13.03 -5.37
C GLY A 156 -8.71 -14.01 -4.31
N LEU A 157 -7.53 -13.78 -3.74
CA LEU A 157 -6.89 -14.68 -2.77
C LEU A 157 -7.31 -14.42 -1.31
N GLY A 158 -8.03 -13.31 -1.06
CA GLY A 158 -8.39 -12.85 0.27
C GLY A 158 -7.23 -12.15 1.01
N VAL A 159 -7.58 -11.29 1.96
CA VAL A 159 -6.65 -10.35 2.62
C VAL A 159 -5.43 -11.03 3.25
N ARG A 160 -5.60 -12.22 3.84
CA ARG A 160 -4.52 -12.93 4.55
C ARG A 160 -3.40 -13.43 3.62
N ALA A 161 -3.69 -13.63 2.33
CA ALA A 161 -2.69 -13.98 1.34
C ALA A 161 -1.69 -12.84 1.05
N GLY A 162 -1.94 -11.63 1.54
CA GLY A 162 -0.96 -10.55 1.56
C GLY A 162 0.39 -10.94 2.20
N ALA A 163 0.41 -11.98 3.05
CA ALA A 163 1.63 -12.58 3.58
C ALA A 163 2.65 -12.99 2.49
N GLN A 164 2.17 -13.35 1.30
CA GLN A 164 2.99 -13.89 0.20
C GLN A 164 3.63 -12.80 -0.66
N PHE A 165 3.26 -11.55 -0.49
CA PHE A 165 3.74 -10.42 -1.30
C PHE A 165 4.71 -9.56 -0.50
N ALA A 166 6.02 -9.82 -0.56
CA ALA A 166 6.99 -8.89 0.02
C ALA A 166 6.99 -7.58 -0.77
N LEU A 167 6.91 -6.42 -0.09
CA LEU A 167 6.78 -5.12 -0.73
C LEU A 167 7.82 -4.13 -0.18
N GLU A 168 8.73 -3.69 -1.04
CA GLU A 168 9.76 -2.74 -0.69
C GLU A 168 9.28 -1.28 -0.74
N THR A 169 9.94 -0.39 0.00
CA THR A 169 9.66 1.06 0.00
C THR A 169 10.06 1.70 -1.32
N ALA A 170 9.26 2.69 -1.77
CA ALA A 170 9.50 3.45 -3.01
C ALA A 170 9.68 2.55 -4.25
N THR A 171 8.85 1.51 -4.38
CA THR A 171 8.77 0.67 -5.58
C THR A 171 7.45 0.85 -6.29
N VAL A 172 7.44 0.63 -7.60
CA VAL A 172 6.24 0.63 -8.44
C VAL A 172 5.76 -0.79 -8.64
N ASN A 173 4.48 -1.02 -8.39
CA ASN A 173 3.83 -2.32 -8.52
C ASN A 173 2.56 -2.13 -9.36
N VAL A 174 2.24 -3.07 -10.23
CA VAL A 174 1.12 -2.92 -11.17
C VAL A 174 0.24 -4.17 -11.14
N LEU A 175 -1.02 -3.93 -10.83
CA LEU A 175 -2.10 -4.90 -10.94
C LEU A 175 -2.88 -4.60 -12.23
N GLY A 176 -3.26 -5.61 -12.94
CA GLY A 176 -4.01 -5.48 -14.19
C GLY A 176 -4.69 -6.80 -14.52
N HIS A 177 -4.99 -6.99 -15.79
CA HIS A 177 -5.66 -8.20 -16.27
C HIS A 177 -4.84 -8.87 -17.35
N GLU A 178 -4.92 -10.18 -17.41
CA GLU A 178 -4.58 -10.97 -18.57
C GLU A 178 -5.84 -11.66 -19.06
N HIS A 179 -6.32 -11.26 -20.24
CA HIS A 179 -7.68 -11.51 -20.66
C HIS A 179 -8.67 -10.96 -19.60
N GLU A 180 -9.54 -11.80 -19.07
CA GLU A 180 -10.53 -11.43 -18.05
C GLU A 180 -10.03 -11.65 -16.61
N GLU A 181 -8.82 -12.24 -16.42
CA GLU A 181 -8.32 -12.64 -15.11
C GLU A 181 -7.47 -11.54 -14.45
N PRO A 182 -7.73 -11.18 -13.19
CA PRO A 182 -6.88 -10.26 -12.43
C PRO A 182 -5.46 -10.83 -12.28
N THR A 183 -4.45 -10.03 -12.60
CA THR A 183 -3.04 -10.46 -12.58
C THR A 183 -2.12 -9.43 -11.92
N LEU A 184 -1.02 -9.94 -11.35
CA LEU A 184 0.11 -9.16 -10.90
C LEU A 184 1.08 -8.97 -12.09
N ARG A 185 1.12 -7.77 -12.66
CA ARG A 185 1.91 -7.47 -13.87
C ARG A 185 3.34 -7.06 -13.55
N ARG A 186 3.56 -6.35 -12.43
CA ARG A 186 4.89 -5.93 -11.95
C ARG A 186 4.91 -5.92 -10.44
N TRP A 187 6.06 -6.26 -9.86
CA TRP A 187 6.24 -6.23 -8.40
C TRP A 187 7.66 -5.84 -8.01
N ASN A 188 7.81 -4.91 -7.05
CA ASN A 188 9.08 -4.36 -6.56
C ASN A 188 10.00 -3.84 -7.67
N ASN A 189 9.41 -3.19 -8.63
CA ASN A 189 10.15 -2.62 -9.75
C ASN A 189 10.55 -1.18 -9.46
#